data_99570d765d2da7e6108c7e4fd64e53dd
#
_entry.id   99570d765d2da7e6108c7e4fd64e53dd
#
_cell.length_a   1.000
_cell.length_b   1.000
_cell.length_c   1.000
_cell.angle_alpha   90.00
_cell.angle_beta   90.00
_cell.angle_gamma   90.00
#
_symmetry.space_group_name_H-M   'P 1'
#
loop_
_entity.id
_entity.type
_entity.pdbx_description
1 polymer ?
#
loop_
_entity_poly.entity_id
_entity_poly.type
_entity_poly.pdbx_seq_one_letter_code
_entity_poly.pdbx_strand_id
1 'polypeptide(L)'
;MVVVGFQITHSLGGGTGAGMGTLLISKIREEFPDRMMATFSVMPSPKVSDTVVEPYNATLSVHQLVENSDETFCIDNEVRYKFWKENVKRWRLIE
;
A
#
# COMPACT_ATOMS: atom_id res chain seq x y z
N MET A 1 9.32 0.74 26.66
CA MET A 1 9.16 1.24 25.28
C MET A 1 7.69 1.60 25.02
N VAL A 2 7.45 2.81 24.58
CA VAL A 2 6.08 3.27 24.28
C VAL A 2 5.85 3.21 22.78
N VAL A 3 4.81 2.50 22.34
CA VAL A 3 4.40 2.48 20.95
C VAL A 3 3.62 3.74 20.64
N VAL A 4 4.15 4.58 19.74
CA VAL A 4 3.50 5.84 19.35
C VAL A 4 2.44 5.57 18.26
N GLY A 5 2.72 4.63 17.36
CA GLY A 5 1.80 4.27 16.29
C GLY A 5 2.37 3.18 15.40
N PHE A 6 1.62 2.84 14.36
CA PHE A 6 1.99 1.81 13.40
C PHE A 6 2.05 2.40 11.99
N GLN A 7 3.03 1.96 11.24
CA GLN A 7 3.19 2.33 9.84
C GLN A 7 3.24 1.05 9.01
N ILE A 8 2.35 0.94 8.04
CA ILE A 8 2.20 -0.27 7.24
C ILE A 8 2.39 0.08 5.76
N THR A 9 3.23 -0.69 5.09
CA THR A 9 3.45 -0.56 3.64
C THR A 9 2.96 -1.82 2.95
N HIS A 10 2.10 -1.66 1.94
CA HIS A 10 1.54 -2.79 1.21
C HIS A 10 1.04 -2.38 -0.17
N SER A 11 0.72 -3.37 -0.99
CA SER A 11 0.08 -3.18 -2.29
C SER A 11 -1.39 -3.60 -2.21
N LEU A 12 -2.26 -2.86 -2.87
CA LEU A 12 -3.70 -3.17 -2.92
C LEU A 12 -4.09 -4.06 -4.09
N GLY A 13 -3.20 -4.21 -5.08
CA GLY A 13 -3.50 -5.03 -6.25
C GLY A 13 -3.32 -6.53 -6.05
N GLY A 14 -2.42 -6.92 -5.16
CA GLY A 14 -2.12 -8.33 -4.90
C GLY A 14 -3.03 -8.96 -3.85
N GLY A 15 -3.02 -10.30 -3.78
CA GLY A 15 -3.81 -11.03 -2.78
C GLY A 15 -3.29 -10.88 -1.36
N THR A 16 -1.98 -10.98 -1.18
CA THR A 16 -1.35 -10.92 0.13
C THR A 16 -1.40 -9.50 0.73
N GLY A 17 -0.94 -8.51 0.00
CA GLY A 17 -0.94 -7.13 0.49
C GLY A 17 -2.33 -6.55 0.69
N ALA A 18 -3.28 -6.96 -0.13
CA ALA A 18 -4.68 -6.56 -0.01
C ALA A 18 -5.40 -7.34 1.10
N GLY A 19 -5.41 -8.68 1.02
CA GLY A 19 -6.13 -9.54 1.97
C GLY A 19 -5.48 -9.61 3.33
N MET A 20 -4.25 -10.11 3.40
CA MET A 20 -3.52 -10.25 4.67
C MET A 20 -3.17 -8.90 5.27
N GLY A 21 -2.82 -7.92 4.44
CA GLY A 21 -2.48 -6.57 4.89
C GLY A 21 -3.65 -5.90 5.60
N THR A 22 -4.83 -5.93 5.03
CA THR A 22 -6.03 -5.34 5.65
C THR A 22 -6.48 -6.09 6.89
N LEU A 23 -6.35 -7.42 6.89
CA LEU A 23 -6.65 -8.22 8.07
C LEU A 23 -5.71 -7.88 9.22
N LEU A 24 -4.42 -7.74 8.94
CA LEU A 24 -3.43 -7.35 9.94
C LEU A 24 -3.72 -5.97 10.52
N ILE A 25 -4.09 -5.02 9.68
CA ILE A 25 -4.49 -3.67 10.11
C ILE A 25 -5.69 -3.74 11.06
N SER A 26 -6.69 -4.54 10.71
CA SER A 26 -7.88 -4.75 11.54
C SER A 26 -7.51 -5.35 12.90
N LYS A 27 -6.63 -6.35 12.94
CA LYS A 27 -6.18 -6.98 14.18
C LYS A 27 -5.37 -6.04 15.06
N ILE A 28 -4.50 -5.23 14.48
CA ILE A 28 -3.75 -4.23 15.24
C ILE A 28 -4.71 -3.18 15.81
N ARG A 29 -5.72 -2.78 15.06
CA ARG A 29 -6.72 -1.82 15.51
C ARG A 29 -7.53 -2.34 16.70
N GLU A 30 -7.83 -3.64 16.72
CA GLU A 30 -8.52 -4.28 17.85
C GLU A 30 -7.68 -4.26 19.13
N GLU A 31 -6.37 -4.52 19.00
CA GLU A 31 -5.47 -4.55 20.18
C GLU A 31 -5.04 -3.17 20.64
N PHE A 32 -4.85 -2.24 19.71
CA PHE A 32 -4.34 -0.89 19.99
C PHE A 32 -5.25 0.18 19.39
N PRO A 33 -6.51 0.31 19.88
CA PRO A 33 -7.47 1.24 19.28
C PRO A 33 -7.12 2.72 19.50
N ASP A 34 -6.26 3.01 20.48
CA ASP A 34 -5.82 4.36 20.83
C ASP A 34 -4.55 4.80 20.11
N ARG A 35 -3.94 3.93 19.32
CA ARG A 35 -2.70 4.22 18.60
C ARG A 35 -2.96 4.63 17.16
N MET A 36 -2.13 5.54 16.68
CA MET A 36 -2.22 6.02 15.30
C MET A 36 -1.81 4.93 14.31
N MET A 37 -2.59 4.80 13.24
CA MET A 37 -2.34 3.83 12.18
C MET A 37 -2.19 4.58 10.86
N ALA A 38 -1.00 4.54 10.28
CA ALA A 38 -0.72 5.12 8.97
C ALA A 38 -0.39 4.01 7.97
N THR A 39 -0.97 4.08 6.78
CA THR A 39 -0.69 3.11 5.73
C THR A 39 -0.14 3.80 4.48
N PHE A 40 0.85 3.15 3.87
CA PHE A 40 1.37 3.54 2.56
C PHE A 40 0.95 2.47 1.57
N SER A 41 -0.08 2.78 0.80
CA SER A 41 -0.75 1.81 -0.07
C SER A 41 -0.43 2.06 -1.54
N VAL A 42 0.16 1.06 -2.19
CA VAL A 42 0.45 1.13 -3.62
C VAL A 42 -0.79 0.74 -4.40
N MET A 43 -1.35 1.69 -5.15
CA MET A 43 -2.53 1.48 -5.96
C MET A 43 -2.17 0.75 -7.26
N PRO A 44 -3.02 -0.18 -7.74
CA PRO A 44 -2.78 -0.82 -9.02
C PRO A 44 -2.92 0.18 -10.17
N SER A 45 -2.05 0.02 -11.19
CA SER A 45 -2.11 0.83 -12.40
C SER A 45 -2.55 -0.04 -13.57
N PRO A 46 -3.49 0.41 -14.40
CA PRO A 46 -3.93 -0.33 -15.58
C PRO A 46 -2.83 -0.52 -16.63
N LYS A 47 -1.76 0.27 -16.56
CA LYS A 47 -0.66 0.22 -17.51
C LYS A 47 0.50 -0.69 -17.07
N VAL A 48 0.61 -1.02 -15.80
CA VAL A 48 1.77 -1.72 -15.23
C VAL A 48 1.46 -3.14 -14.81
N SER A 49 0.18 -3.50 -14.72
CA SER A 49 -0.21 -4.82 -14.25
C SER A 49 -1.07 -5.59 -15.26
N ASP A 50 -0.77 -6.87 -15.39
CA ASP A 50 -1.49 -7.80 -16.26
C ASP A 50 -2.58 -8.60 -15.53
N THR A 51 -2.78 -8.35 -14.24
CA THR A 51 -3.72 -9.13 -13.42
C THR A 51 -5.12 -8.54 -13.48
N VAL A 52 -6.08 -9.35 -13.96
CA VAL A 52 -7.48 -8.93 -14.16
C VAL A 52 -8.20 -8.63 -12.84
N VAL A 53 -7.80 -9.28 -11.74
CA VAL A 53 -8.47 -9.18 -10.44
C VAL A 53 -7.98 -8.01 -9.57
N GLU A 54 -6.98 -7.26 -10.01
CA GLU A 54 -6.43 -6.14 -9.25
C GLU A 54 -7.45 -5.06 -8.86
N PRO A 55 -8.36 -4.61 -9.76
CA PRO A 55 -9.38 -3.63 -9.39
C PRO A 55 -10.30 -4.12 -8.29
N TYR A 56 -10.65 -5.40 -8.29
CA TYR A 56 -11.49 -5.99 -7.25
C TYR A 56 -10.77 -6.02 -5.92
N ASN A 57 -9.51 -6.46 -5.91
CA ASN A 57 -8.68 -6.49 -4.71
C ASN A 57 -8.53 -5.10 -4.11
N ALA A 58 -8.25 -4.11 -4.95
CA ALA A 58 -8.09 -2.73 -4.52
C ALA A 58 -9.38 -2.16 -3.93
N THR A 59 -10.52 -2.38 -4.58
CA THR A 59 -11.81 -1.85 -4.13
C THR A 59 -12.20 -2.42 -2.76
N LEU A 60 -12.06 -3.73 -2.57
CA LEU A 60 -12.36 -4.38 -1.29
C LEU A 60 -11.40 -3.91 -0.18
N SER A 61 -10.14 -3.70 -0.52
CA SER A 61 -9.13 -3.24 0.43
C SER A 61 -9.35 -1.80 0.88
N VAL A 62 -9.79 -0.93 -0.02
CA VAL A 62 -10.06 0.47 0.31
C VAL A 62 -11.15 0.58 1.37
N HIS A 63 -12.18 -0.24 1.32
CA HIS A 63 -13.22 -0.25 2.35
C HIS A 63 -12.64 -0.56 3.73
N GLN A 64 -11.76 -1.54 3.80
CA GLN A 64 -11.11 -1.91 5.07
C GLN A 64 -10.19 -0.80 5.58
N LEU A 65 -9.47 -0.14 4.68
CA LEU A 65 -8.58 0.97 5.04
C LEU A 65 -9.35 2.17 5.59
N VAL A 66 -10.49 2.50 4.98
CA VAL A 66 -11.33 3.61 5.44
C VAL A 66 -11.83 3.37 6.87
N GLU A 67 -12.16 2.14 7.20
CA GLU A 67 -12.66 1.79 8.53
C GLU A 67 -11.57 1.68 9.60
N ASN A 68 -10.39 1.19 9.23
CA ASN A 68 -9.39 0.75 10.20
C ASN A 68 -8.09 1.57 10.23
N SER A 69 -7.87 2.49 9.32
CA SER A 69 -6.67 3.33 9.33
C SER A 69 -7.00 4.79 9.59
N ASP A 70 -6.10 5.48 10.28
CA ASP A 70 -6.24 6.91 10.57
C ASP A 70 -5.76 7.75 9.37
N GLU A 71 -4.67 7.34 8.74
CA GLU A 71 -4.12 8.00 7.56
C GLU A 71 -3.71 6.96 6.51
N THR A 72 -4.03 7.23 5.26
CA THR A 72 -3.65 6.40 4.13
C THR A 72 -3.02 7.26 3.05
N PHE A 73 -1.76 6.95 2.74
CA PHE A 73 -1.05 7.59 1.64
C PHE A 73 -1.11 6.69 0.41
N CYS A 74 -1.76 7.19 -0.63
CA CYS A 74 -1.90 6.45 -1.88
C CYS A 74 -0.71 6.72 -2.78
N ILE A 75 -0.02 5.65 -3.20
CA ILE A 75 1.12 5.72 -4.10
C ILE A 75 0.73 5.08 -5.42
N ASP A 76 0.79 5.86 -6.50
CA ASP A 76 0.52 5.34 -7.84
C ASP A 76 1.71 4.55 -8.34
N ASN A 77 1.48 3.29 -8.71
CA ASN A 77 2.51 2.41 -9.21
C ASN A 77 3.09 2.86 -10.56
N GLU A 78 2.28 3.55 -11.37
CA GLU A 78 2.75 4.11 -12.64
C GLU A 78 3.84 5.18 -12.42
N VAL A 79 3.63 6.06 -11.47
CA VAL A 79 4.60 7.11 -11.12
C VAL A 79 5.89 6.48 -10.58
N ARG A 80 5.79 5.49 -9.72
CA ARG A 80 6.95 4.76 -9.20
C ARG A 80 7.75 4.09 -10.30
N TYR A 81 7.07 3.46 -11.25
CA TYR A 81 7.72 2.78 -12.36
C TYR A 81 8.48 3.78 -13.26
N LYS A 82 7.85 4.91 -13.58
CA LYS A 82 8.50 5.97 -14.36
C LYS A 82 9.71 6.53 -13.63
N PHE A 83 9.55 6.84 -12.37
CA PHE A 83 10.64 7.35 -11.53
C PHE A 83 11.82 6.38 -11.46
N TRP A 84 11.53 5.09 -11.21
CA TRP A 84 12.55 4.05 -11.18
C TRP A 84 13.28 3.94 -12.53
N LYS A 85 12.53 3.91 -13.61
CA LYS A 85 13.08 3.79 -14.97
C LYS A 85 14.01 4.95 -15.31
N GLU A 86 13.64 6.16 -14.96
CA GLU A 86 14.46 7.35 -15.17
C GLU A 86 15.72 7.33 -14.32
N ASN A 87 15.60 6.96 -13.07
CA ASN A 87 16.75 6.90 -12.18
C ASN A 87 17.73 5.79 -12.54
N VAL A 88 17.25 4.62 -12.93
CA VAL A 88 18.12 3.52 -13.39
C VAL A 88 18.89 3.93 -14.64
N LYS A 89 18.25 4.62 -15.57
CA LYS A 89 18.95 5.17 -16.75
C LYS A 89 20.03 6.17 -16.33
N ARG A 90 19.75 7.00 -15.36
CA ARG A 90 20.69 7.98 -14.84
C ARG A 90 21.92 7.33 -14.21
N TRP A 91 21.72 6.27 -13.43
CA TRP A 91 22.82 5.49 -12.83
C TRP A 91 23.69 4.83 -13.91
N ARG A 92 23.11 4.32 -14.99
CA ARG A 92 23.85 3.75 -16.10
C ARG A 92 24.71 4.75 -16.85
N LEU A 93 24.33 6.02 -16.84
CA LEU A 93 25.11 7.08 -17.45
C LEU A 93 26.30 7.55 -16.61
N ILE A 94 26.30 7.20 -15.32
CA ILE A 94 27.37 7.55 -14.37
C ILE A 94 28.46 6.47 -14.34
N GLU A 95 28.13 5.23 -14.67
CA GLU A 95 29.09 4.15 -14.84
C GLU A 95 29.73 4.17 -16.22
#